data_1a62b5cd60598776a3c3a99dd18fbc14
#
_entry.id   1a62b5cd60598776a3c3a99dd18fbc14
#
_cell.length_a   1.000
_cell.length_b   1.000
_cell.length_c   1.000
_cell.angle_alpha   90.00
_cell.angle_beta   90.00
_cell.angle_gamma   90.00
#
_symmetry.space_group_name_H-M   'P 1'
#
loop_
_entity.id
_entity.type
_entity.pdbx_description
1 polymer ?
#
loop_
_entity_poly.entity_id
_entity_poly.type
_entity_poly.pdbx_seq_one_letter_code
_entity_poly.pdbx_strand_id
1 'polypeptide(L)'
;MDAGTVLSLTRVTADGCFGGGQLIPGYRLQLRAMAEGTVGLPSTPKLPDCEVPREVFPQEVFPQQTVAAMQRGVIQAMLATIAVAQQNSKGLLWICGGDAELLQTHWSGGTELLQLEGDLQLQALLDLAAGISSD
;
A
#
# COMPACT_ATOMS: atom_id res chain seq x y z
N MET A 1 1.86 -8.09 0.79
CA MET A 1 0.76 -7.17 0.44
C MET A 1 1.03 -6.48 -0.86
N ASP A 2 0.00 -6.16 -1.60
CA ASP A 2 0.08 -5.41 -2.86
C ASP A 2 -0.55 -4.03 -2.67
N ALA A 3 0.24 -2.99 -2.91
CA ALA A 3 -0.13 -1.59 -2.77
C ALA A 3 -0.33 -0.96 -4.16
N GLY A 4 -1.49 -1.19 -4.74
CA GLY A 4 -1.89 -0.67 -6.03
C GLY A 4 -3.20 0.14 -5.96
N THR A 5 -4.04 0.04 -6.98
CA THR A 5 -5.38 0.65 -7.00
C THR A 5 -6.21 0.22 -5.79
N VAL A 6 -6.02 -1.01 -5.35
CA VAL A 6 -6.51 -1.55 -4.09
C VAL A 6 -5.30 -1.97 -3.27
N LEU A 7 -5.28 -1.62 -1.99
CA LEU A 7 -4.32 -2.21 -1.05
C LEU A 7 -4.88 -3.56 -0.61
N SER A 8 -4.20 -4.64 -0.98
CA SER A 8 -4.54 -5.99 -0.55
C SER A 8 -3.54 -6.49 0.49
N LEU A 9 -4.04 -6.89 1.64
CA LEU A 9 -3.28 -7.57 2.69
C LEU A 9 -3.63 -9.05 2.65
N THR A 10 -2.66 -9.90 2.36
CA THR A 10 -2.82 -11.35 2.32
C THR A 10 -1.98 -11.97 3.40
N ARG A 11 -2.59 -12.73 4.29
CA ARG A 11 -1.89 -13.52 5.29
C ARG A 11 -1.60 -14.90 4.75
N VAL A 12 -0.34 -15.31 4.86
CA VAL A 12 0.09 -16.68 4.63
C VAL A 12 0.47 -17.26 5.98
N THR A 13 -0.03 -18.45 6.28
CA THR A 13 0.26 -19.17 7.53
C THR A 13 1.61 -19.86 7.45
N ALA A 14 2.13 -20.37 8.57
CA ALA A 14 3.45 -21.00 8.63
C ALA A 14 3.57 -22.28 7.77
N ASP A 15 2.45 -22.93 7.50
CA ASP A 15 2.33 -24.08 6.60
C ASP A 15 2.10 -23.71 5.12
N GLY A 16 2.23 -22.41 4.78
CA GLY A 16 2.09 -21.90 3.42
C GLY A 16 0.66 -21.71 2.92
N CYS A 17 -0.35 -21.92 3.78
CA CYS A 17 -1.75 -21.80 3.39
C CYS A 17 -2.26 -20.35 3.43
N PHE A 18 -3.28 -20.06 2.62
CA PHE A 18 -4.00 -18.79 2.68
C PHE A 18 -4.73 -18.66 4.02
N GLY A 19 -4.33 -17.69 4.82
CA GLY A 19 -4.88 -17.40 6.16
C GLY A 19 -5.86 -16.23 6.19
N GLY A 20 -6.39 -15.83 5.02
CA GLY A 20 -7.31 -14.70 4.89
C GLY A 20 -6.61 -13.40 4.52
N GLY A 21 -7.38 -12.33 4.38
CA GLY A 21 -6.84 -11.04 3.97
C GLY A 21 -7.82 -9.89 4.17
N GLN A 22 -7.36 -8.68 3.81
CA GLN A 22 -8.14 -7.45 3.82
C GLN A 22 -7.95 -6.72 2.50
N LEU A 23 -9.00 -6.09 2.03
CA LEU A 23 -8.97 -5.22 0.84
C LEU A 23 -9.48 -3.85 1.25
N ILE A 24 -8.67 -2.83 0.99
CA ILE A 24 -9.08 -1.44 1.15
C ILE A 24 -8.73 -0.65 -0.12
N PRO A 25 -9.44 0.44 -0.41
CA PRO A 25 -9.08 1.29 -1.55
C PRO A 25 -7.63 1.77 -1.40
N GLY A 26 -6.85 1.71 -2.48
CA GLY A 26 -5.49 2.24 -2.50
C GLY A 26 -5.46 3.76 -2.47
N TYR A 27 -4.26 4.34 -2.40
CA TYR A 27 -4.03 5.76 -2.19
C TYR A 27 -4.82 6.66 -3.16
N ARG A 28 -4.65 6.44 -4.45
CA ARG A 28 -5.32 7.24 -5.49
C ARG A 28 -6.83 7.07 -5.50
N LEU A 29 -7.30 5.85 -5.22
CA LEU A 29 -8.73 5.55 -5.19
C LEU A 29 -9.43 6.25 -4.02
N GLN A 30 -8.80 6.29 -2.83
CA GLN A 30 -9.33 7.00 -1.67
C GLN A 30 -9.40 8.52 -1.94
N LEU A 31 -8.34 9.13 -2.47
CA LEU A 31 -8.34 10.56 -2.79
C LEU A 31 -9.41 10.92 -3.82
N ARG A 32 -9.57 10.10 -4.86
CA ARG A 32 -10.61 10.29 -5.86
C ARG A 32 -12.02 10.17 -5.26
N ALA A 33 -12.24 9.16 -4.43
CA ALA A 33 -13.52 8.94 -3.77
C ALA A 33 -13.90 10.12 -2.86
N MET A 34 -12.94 10.72 -2.15
CA MET A 34 -13.17 11.92 -1.35
C MET A 34 -13.58 13.12 -2.21
N ALA A 35 -12.91 13.34 -3.35
CA ALA A 35 -13.21 14.44 -4.26
C ALA A 35 -14.56 14.26 -4.96
N GLU A 36 -14.90 13.05 -5.38
CA GLU A 36 -16.16 12.72 -6.06
C GLU A 36 -17.34 12.61 -5.09
N GLY A 37 -17.11 12.15 -3.87
CA GLY A 37 -18.14 11.91 -2.86
C GLY A 37 -18.49 13.13 -2.00
N THR A 38 -17.81 14.25 -2.14
CA THR A 38 -18.03 15.45 -1.32
C THR A 38 -18.14 16.73 -2.16
N VAL A 39 -19.04 17.63 -1.71
CA VAL A 39 -19.15 18.94 -2.34
C VAL A 39 -18.12 19.89 -1.72
N GLY A 40 -16.99 20.08 -2.33
CA GLY A 40 -16.02 21.08 -1.87
C GLY A 40 -14.61 20.57 -1.60
N LEU A 41 -14.38 19.26 -1.66
CA LEU A 41 -13.00 18.77 -1.69
C LEU A 41 -12.45 18.85 -3.12
N PRO A 42 -11.24 19.38 -3.29
CA PRO A 42 -10.63 19.52 -4.61
C PRO A 42 -10.26 18.16 -5.18
N SER A 43 -10.33 18.04 -6.51
CA SER A 43 -9.66 16.95 -7.21
C SER A 43 -8.16 17.06 -6.96
N THR A 44 -7.54 16.00 -6.50
CA THR A 44 -6.09 15.94 -6.40
C THR A 44 -5.48 15.93 -7.79
N PRO A 45 -4.34 16.62 -8.00
CA PRO A 45 -3.64 16.54 -9.27
C PRO A 45 -3.40 15.09 -9.65
N LYS A 46 -3.58 14.74 -10.92
CA LYS A 46 -3.15 13.44 -11.42
C LYS A 46 -1.65 13.34 -11.18
N LEU A 47 -1.28 12.48 -10.24
CA LEU A 47 0.12 12.12 -10.10
C LEU A 47 0.53 11.40 -11.39
N PRO A 48 1.70 11.70 -11.96
CA PRO A 48 2.24 10.95 -13.08
C PRO A 48 2.22 9.46 -12.76
N ASP A 49 2.00 8.62 -13.76
CA ASP A 49 2.00 7.15 -13.59
C ASP A 49 3.40 6.59 -13.25
N CYS A 50 4.42 7.44 -13.27
CA CYS A 50 5.78 7.13 -12.90
C CYS A 50 6.17 7.93 -11.65
N GLU A 51 6.72 7.24 -10.67
CA GLU A 51 7.38 7.74 -9.46
C GLU A 51 6.83 9.05 -8.89
N VAL A 52 6.06 8.94 -7.82
CA VAL A 52 5.67 10.12 -7.06
C VAL A 52 6.91 10.65 -6.35
N PRO A 53 7.37 11.89 -6.64
CA PRO A 53 8.53 12.43 -5.95
C PRO A 53 8.29 12.42 -4.44
N ARG A 54 9.20 11.85 -3.68
CA ARG A 54 9.14 11.76 -2.21
C ARG A 54 8.92 13.13 -1.53
N GLU A 55 9.31 14.20 -2.21
CA GLU A 55 9.26 15.59 -1.74
C GLU A 55 7.85 16.20 -1.76
N VAL A 56 6.89 15.57 -2.44
CA VAL A 56 5.52 16.10 -2.62
C VAL A 56 4.60 15.75 -1.45
N PHE A 57 5.01 14.84 -0.54
CA PHE A 57 4.14 14.39 0.53
C PHE A 57 4.29 15.23 1.80
N PRO A 58 3.17 15.64 2.42
CA PRO A 58 3.21 16.44 3.62
C PRO A 58 3.86 15.64 4.77
N GLN A 59 4.97 16.16 5.29
CA GLN A 59 5.65 15.61 6.46
C GLN A 59 4.91 15.97 7.76
N GLU A 60 4.15 17.06 7.73
CA GLU A 60 3.35 17.52 8.88
C GLU A 60 2.21 16.54 9.17
N VAL A 61 1.97 16.32 10.47
CA VAL A 61 0.86 15.47 10.93
C VAL A 61 -0.50 16.14 10.67
N PHE A 62 -0.55 17.46 10.77
CA PHE A 62 -1.74 18.28 10.55
C PHE A 62 -1.47 19.38 9.53
N PRO A 63 -1.43 19.05 8.22
CA PRO A 63 -1.24 20.05 7.18
C PRO A 63 -2.40 21.05 7.14
N GLN A 64 -2.09 22.33 6.89
CA GLN A 64 -3.10 23.39 6.83
C GLN A 64 -3.81 23.45 5.47
N GLN A 65 -3.21 22.90 4.42
CA GLN A 65 -3.81 22.90 3.09
C GLN A 65 -4.67 21.66 2.87
N THR A 66 -5.86 21.84 2.27
CA THR A 66 -6.85 20.78 2.08
C THR A 66 -6.29 19.57 1.34
N VAL A 67 -5.61 19.77 0.21
CA VAL A 67 -5.01 18.66 -0.56
C VAL A 67 -3.97 17.90 0.27
N ALA A 68 -3.10 18.62 0.95
CA ALA A 68 -2.09 18.02 1.82
C ALA A 68 -2.73 17.24 2.99
N ALA A 69 -3.80 17.78 3.58
CA ALA A 69 -4.57 17.09 4.62
C ALA A 69 -5.23 15.81 4.14
N MET A 70 -5.82 15.82 2.93
CA MET A 70 -6.38 14.63 2.28
C MET A 70 -5.30 13.56 2.06
N GLN A 71 -4.17 13.94 1.47
CA GLN A 71 -3.04 13.06 1.21
C GLN A 71 -2.50 12.44 2.50
N ARG A 72 -2.25 13.27 3.51
CA ARG A 72 -1.75 12.81 4.81
C ARG A 72 -2.73 11.86 5.49
N GLY A 73 -4.00 12.18 5.50
CA GLY A 73 -5.04 11.35 6.10
C GLY A 73 -5.13 9.97 5.47
N VAL A 74 -5.10 9.90 4.14
CA VAL A 74 -5.14 8.62 3.41
C VAL A 74 -3.91 7.77 3.71
N ILE A 75 -2.70 8.34 3.63
CA ILE A 75 -1.47 7.61 3.95
C ILE A 75 -1.53 7.07 5.38
N GLN A 76 -1.92 7.90 6.33
CA GLN A 76 -2.00 7.50 7.73
C GLN A 76 -3.01 6.38 7.97
N ALA A 77 -4.17 6.43 7.32
CA ALA A 77 -5.18 5.38 7.41
C ALA A 77 -4.67 4.04 6.85
N MET A 78 -3.99 4.08 5.70
CA MET A 78 -3.38 2.88 5.10
C MET A 78 -2.30 2.29 6.01
N LEU A 79 -1.39 3.12 6.52
CA LEU A 79 -0.31 2.68 7.42
C LEU A 79 -0.86 2.12 8.74
N ALA A 80 -1.91 2.72 9.30
CA ALA A 80 -2.56 2.21 10.49
C ALA A 80 -3.18 0.82 10.25
N THR A 81 -3.83 0.61 9.10
CA THR A 81 -4.37 -0.70 8.72
C THR A 81 -3.27 -1.75 8.61
N ILE A 82 -2.14 -1.40 7.96
CA ILE A 82 -0.98 -2.29 7.82
C ILE A 82 -0.38 -2.61 9.20
N ALA A 83 -0.22 -1.60 10.06
CA ALA A 83 0.34 -1.78 11.40
C ALA A 83 -0.51 -2.72 12.26
N VAL A 84 -1.84 -2.57 12.23
CA VAL A 84 -2.77 -3.46 12.95
C VAL A 84 -2.69 -4.88 12.41
N ALA A 85 -2.65 -5.05 11.09
CA ALA A 85 -2.52 -6.37 10.47
C ALA A 85 -1.20 -7.05 10.85
N GLN A 86 -0.09 -6.31 10.83
CA GLN A 86 1.24 -6.80 11.19
C GLN A 86 1.31 -7.19 12.68
N GLN A 87 0.77 -6.36 13.59
CA GLN A 87 0.73 -6.66 15.02
C GLN A 87 -0.05 -7.96 15.32
N ASN A 88 -1.12 -8.21 14.57
CA ASN A 88 -1.93 -9.42 14.74
C ASN A 88 -1.30 -10.65 14.09
N SER A 89 -0.61 -10.50 12.97
CA SER A 89 0.04 -11.62 12.26
C SER A 89 1.38 -11.99 12.86
N LYS A 90 2.10 -11.03 13.46
CA LYS A 90 3.48 -11.15 13.98
C LYS A 90 4.48 -11.67 12.93
N GLY A 91 4.15 -11.55 11.65
CA GLY A 91 4.96 -12.02 10.55
C GLY A 91 5.73 -10.88 9.88
N LEU A 92 6.62 -11.26 8.96
CA LEU A 92 7.25 -10.33 8.03
C LEU A 92 6.20 -9.76 7.08
N LEU A 93 6.36 -8.50 6.72
CA LEU A 93 5.57 -7.83 5.70
C LEU A 93 6.36 -7.77 4.40
N TRP A 94 5.83 -8.39 3.37
CA TRP A 94 6.31 -8.20 2.00
C TRP A 94 5.38 -7.21 1.31
N ILE A 95 5.96 -6.16 0.71
CA ILE A 95 5.20 -5.13 0.00
C ILE A 95 5.64 -5.05 -1.46
N CYS A 96 4.66 -5.05 -2.36
CA CYS A 96 4.82 -4.80 -3.79
C CYS A 96 3.73 -3.83 -4.28
N GLY A 97 3.74 -3.50 -5.56
CA GLY A 97 2.78 -2.61 -6.19
C GLY A 97 3.26 -1.16 -6.32
N GLY A 98 2.57 -0.38 -7.12
CA GLY A 98 3.00 0.97 -7.50
C GLY A 98 3.04 2.00 -6.37
N ASP A 99 2.31 1.79 -5.27
CA ASP A 99 2.32 2.66 -4.10
C ASP A 99 3.23 2.10 -2.96
N ALA A 100 3.98 1.02 -3.22
CA ALA A 100 4.78 0.34 -2.20
C ALA A 100 5.88 1.24 -1.61
N GLU A 101 6.63 1.94 -2.46
CA GLU A 101 7.68 2.88 -2.03
C GLU A 101 7.12 4.04 -1.20
N LEU A 102 5.93 4.54 -1.58
CA LEU A 102 5.24 5.57 -0.83
C LEU A 102 4.95 5.12 0.59
N LEU A 103 4.38 3.94 0.76
CA LEU A 103 4.05 3.39 2.07
C LEU A 103 5.32 3.06 2.88
N GLN A 104 6.35 2.52 2.24
CA GLN A 104 7.63 2.24 2.89
C GLN A 104 8.29 3.52 3.43
N THR A 105 8.27 4.61 2.65
CA THR A 105 8.86 5.90 3.06
C THR A 105 8.22 6.47 4.32
N HIS A 106 6.92 6.22 4.52
CA HIS A 106 6.17 6.73 5.67
C HIS A 106 5.96 5.69 6.78
N TRP A 107 6.52 4.48 6.62
CA TRP A 107 6.42 3.43 7.60
C TRP A 107 7.26 3.75 8.84
N SER A 108 6.63 3.78 10.01
CA SER A 108 7.28 4.00 11.30
C SER A 108 7.49 2.72 12.12
N GLY A 109 6.98 1.58 11.65
CA GLY A 109 7.32 0.28 12.20
C GLY A 109 8.77 -0.09 11.88
N GLY A 110 9.36 -1.05 12.59
CA GLY A 110 10.74 -1.45 12.33
C GLY A 110 10.97 -1.81 10.85
N THR A 111 12.03 -1.27 10.25
CA THR A 111 12.37 -1.50 8.83
C THR A 111 12.72 -2.97 8.56
N GLU A 112 13.16 -3.70 9.57
CA GLU A 112 13.43 -5.14 9.54
C GLU A 112 12.17 -6.00 9.31
N LEU A 113 10.98 -5.43 9.57
CA LEU A 113 9.70 -6.11 9.40
C LEU A 113 9.03 -5.85 8.06
N LEU A 114 9.51 -4.88 7.27
CA LEU A 114 8.94 -4.49 5.99
C LEU A 114 9.98 -4.68 4.88
N GLN A 115 9.73 -5.61 3.97
CA GLN A 115 10.58 -5.89 2.82
C GLN A 115 9.86 -5.44 1.54
N LEU A 116 10.52 -4.57 0.77
CA LEU A 116 10.06 -4.13 -0.54
C LEU A 116 10.52 -5.14 -1.59
N GLU A 117 9.58 -5.71 -2.33
CA GLU A 117 9.85 -6.65 -3.42
C GLU A 117 8.98 -6.27 -4.63
N GLY A 118 9.53 -5.44 -5.50
CA GLY A 118 8.82 -4.89 -6.66
C GLY A 118 8.26 -5.95 -7.60
N ASP A 119 9.01 -7.03 -7.79
CA ASP A 119 8.70 -8.08 -8.77
C ASP A 119 8.06 -9.33 -8.15
N LEU A 120 7.60 -9.27 -6.90
CA LEU A 120 7.06 -10.41 -6.16
C LEU A 120 5.97 -11.17 -6.94
N GLN A 121 5.07 -10.46 -7.61
CA GLN A 121 4.00 -11.07 -8.40
C GLN A 121 4.54 -11.75 -9.65
N LEU A 122 5.50 -11.14 -10.34
CA LEU A 122 6.12 -11.70 -11.54
C LEU A 122 6.96 -12.94 -11.19
N GLN A 123 7.69 -12.90 -10.09
CA GLN A 123 8.44 -14.06 -9.61
C GLN A 123 7.52 -15.23 -9.26
N ALA A 124 6.43 -14.97 -8.53
CA ALA A 124 5.44 -16.00 -8.21
C ALA A 124 4.79 -16.62 -9.46
N LEU A 125 4.52 -15.80 -10.49
CA LEU A 125 3.99 -16.30 -11.77
C LEU A 125 5.02 -17.14 -12.53
N LEU A 126 6.28 -16.75 -12.53
CA LEU A 126 7.36 -17.53 -13.16
C LEU A 126 7.56 -18.88 -12.46
N ASP A 127 7.54 -18.90 -11.13
CA ASP A 127 7.67 -20.12 -10.34
C ASP A 127 6.50 -21.10 -10.59
N LEU A 128 5.26 -20.56 -10.67
CA LEU A 128 4.09 -21.34 -11.01
C LEU A 128 4.18 -21.91 -12.43
N ALA A 129 4.62 -21.11 -13.41
CA ALA A 129 4.79 -21.57 -14.79
C ALA A 129 5.88 -22.66 -14.90
N ALA A 130 6.98 -22.54 -14.18
CA ALA A 130 8.03 -23.54 -14.13
C ALA A 130 7.56 -24.85 -13.48
N GLY A 131 6.74 -24.77 -12.41
CA GLY A 131 6.14 -25.94 -11.77
C GLY A 131 5.17 -26.71 -12.66
N ILE A 132 4.38 -26.03 -13.51
CA ILE A 132 3.44 -26.65 -14.45
C ILE A 132 4.19 -27.36 -15.60
N SER A 133 5.39 -26.90 -15.95
CA SER A 133 6.18 -27.51 -17.05
C SER A 133 6.94 -28.77 -16.63
N SER A 134 6.84 -29.19 -15.37
CA SER A 134 7.62 -30.30 -14.78
C SER A 134 6.79 -31.59 -14.62
N ASP A 135 5.50 -31.57 -14.93
CA ASP A 135 4.57 -32.70 -14.98
C ASP A 135 4.21 -33.05 -16.43
#